data_2948be090b3d9d8da835e9d035ee9cc0
#
_entry.id   2948be090b3d9d8da835e9d035ee9cc0
#
_cell.length_a   1.000
_cell.length_b   1.000
_cell.length_c   1.000
_cell.angle_alpha   90.00
_cell.angle_beta   90.00
_cell.angle_gamma   90.00
#
_symmetry.space_group_name_H-M   'P 1'
#
loop_
_entity.id
_entity.type
_entity.pdbx_description
1 polymer ?
#
loop_
_entity_poly.entity_id
_entity_poly.type
_entity_poly.pdbx_seq_one_letter_code
_entity_poly.pdbx_strand_id
1 'polypeptide(L)'
;MAETMKGLKRSHRCAEVTKADIGSTVTLMGWVQKSRNKGGIVFVDLRDRSGIIQVIFENGEIDQEVFEKAGKLRSEFVIAVVGRVEARSGAVNANLATGEIEIRARELRILSEAQTPPFPIEEDSKTREEVRLKYRYLDLRRPDLQRNMILRSRVSTLVRQFLAEEGFLEIETPTLIKSTPEGARDYLVPSRVHPGSFYALPQSPQIFKQLLMCSGYDRYFQLARCYRDEDLRADRQPEFTQIDMELSFVDVDDVIDVNERMLAFLFKEVLNVEVPLPIQRMTWQEAMDRFGSDKPDIRFGMELTDVSEVVKDCDFAVFKGALENGGSVRGINAKGQGAMPRKKIDKLVEFAKGYGAKGLAYIAIGQDGTVKSSFAKFMKEEEM
;
A
#
# COMPACT_ATOMS: atom_id res chain seq x y z
N MET A 1 -4.24 20.45 34.43
CA MET A 1 -3.42 21.48 33.71
C MET A 1 -2.22 20.81 33.08
N ALA A 2 -1.87 21.22 31.87
CA ALA A 2 -0.69 20.69 31.16
C ALA A 2 0.60 21.02 31.96
N GLU A 3 1.47 20.04 32.14
CA GLU A 3 2.76 20.16 32.79
C GLU A 3 3.87 20.44 31.76
N THR A 4 4.95 21.07 32.20
CA THR A 4 6.06 21.43 31.32
C THR A 4 7.01 20.25 31.08
N MET A 5 7.59 20.18 29.89
CA MET A 5 8.69 19.26 29.56
C MET A 5 10.06 19.78 30.07
N LYS A 6 10.14 20.97 30.66
CA LYS A 6 11.40 21.57 31.08
C LYS A 6 12.20 20.60 31.95
N GLY A 7 13.45 20.37 31.61
CA GLY A 7 14.34 19.42 32.30
C GLY A 7 14.22 17.96 31.86
N LEU A 8 13.24 17.60 31.00
CA LEU A 8 13.13 16.26 30.45
C LEU A 8 13.51 16.25 28.96
N LYS A 9 14.27 15.21 28.57
CA LYS A 9 14.53 14.87 27.17
C LYS A 9 14.16 13.39 26.95
N ARG A 10 13.38 13.10 25.93
CA ARG A 10 13.08 11.72 25.56
C ARG A 10 14.38 10.99 25.20
N SER A 11 14.67 9.90 25.89
CA SER A 11 15.85 9.06 25.64
C SER A 11 15.62 8.02 24.55
N HIS A 12 14.44 7.38 24.53
CA HIS A 12 14.05 6.33 23.60
C HIS A 12 12.62 6.56 23.11
N ARG A 13 12.28 6.00 21.95
CA ARG A 13 10.89 5.74 21.59
C ARG A 13 10.41 4.44 22.23
N CYS A 14 9.09 4.26 22.29
CA CYS A 14 8.46 3.14 23.00
C CYS A 14 9.00 1.77 22.58
N ALA A 15 9.07 1.49 21.27
CA ALA A 15 9.55 0.20 20.78
C ALA A 15 11.07 0.15 20.51
N GLU A 16 11.81 1.21 20.80
CA GLU A 16 13.28 1.19 20.77
C GLU A 16 13.87 0.60 22.06
N VAL A 17 13.09 0.55 23.14
CA VAL A 17 13.49 -0.09 24.39
C VAL A 17 13.46 -1.61 24.22
N THR A 18 14.54 -2.26 24.61
CA THR A 18 14.75 -3.71 24.45
C THR A 18 15.15 -4.38 25.77
N LYS A 19 15.30 -5.70 25.76
CA LYS A 19 15.85 -6.44 26.91
C LYS A 19 17.26 -5.99 27.32
N ALA A 20 18.05 -5.47 26.38
CA ALA A 20 19.40 -4.97 26.66
C ALA A 20 19.38 -3.75 27.59
N ASP A 21 18.25 -3.05 27.64
CA ASP A 21 18.07 -1.85 28.46
C ASP A 21 17.61 -2.15 29.89
N ILE A 22 17.37 -3.42 30.24
CA ILE A 22 16.93 -3.81 31.59
C ILE A 22 17.93 -3.29 32.64
N GLY A 23 17.37 -2.61 33.64
CA GLY A 23 18.12 -1.96 34.71
C GLY A 23 18.44 -0.48 34.46
N SER A 24 18.34 -0.02 33.21
CA SER A 24 18.55 1.38 32.85
C SER A 24 17.32 2.25 33.20
N THR A 25 17.54 3.55 33.33
CA THR A 25 16.46 4.53 33.45
C THR A 25 16.23 5.21 32.10
N VAL A 26 14.98 5.20 31.65
CA VAL A 26 14.59 5.80 30.40
C VAL A 26 13.53 6.89 30.57
N THR A 27 13.52 7.85 29.67
CA THR A 27 12.47 8.87 29.55
C THR A 27 11.69 8.63 28.26
N LEU A 28 10.43 8.27 28.39
CA LEU A 28 9.51 8.00 27.30
C LEU A 28 8.45 9.09 27.23
N MET A 29 8.00 9.39 26.01
CA MET A 29 6.91 10.35 25.77
C MET A 29 6.02 9.82 24.66
N GLY A 30 4.71 9.88 24.89
CA GLY A 30 3.74 9.34 23.93
C GLY A 30 2.30 9.57 24.36
N TRP A 31 1.41 8.87 23.72
CA TRP A 31 -0.02 8.88 23.97
C TRP A 31 -0.43 7.65 24.78
N VAL A 32 -1.30 7.86 25.76
CA VAL A 32 -1.94 6.76 26.50
C VAL A 32 -2.88 6.00 25.57
N GLN A 33 -2.52 4.80 25.16
CA GLN A 33 -3.40 3.93 24.37
C GLN A 33 -4.52 3.36 25.26
N LYS A 34 -4.14 2.84 26.42
CA LYS A 34 -5.05 2.24 27.39
C LYS A 34 -4.49 2.40 28.79
N SER A 35 -5.39 2.69 29.75
CA SER A 35 -5.08 2.70 31.17
C SER A 35 -5.97 1.70 31.90
N ARG A 36 -5.39 0.95 32.84
CA ARG A 36 -6.07 -0.08 33.64
C ARG A 36 -5.64 0.05 35.09
N ASN A 37 -6.55 0.53 35.94
CA ASN A 37 -6.33 0.58 37.39
C ASN A 37 -6.81 -0.73 38.04
N LYS A 38 -5.93 -1.40 38.78
CA LYS A 38 -6.16 -2.66 39.51
C LYS A 38 -6.07 -2.47 41.03
N GLY A 39 -6.38 -1.27 41.51
CA GLY A 39 -6.31 -0.91 42.91
C GLY A 39 -4.91 -0.44 43.32
N GLY A 40 -3.99 -1.36 43.61
CA GLY A 40 -2.62 -1.00 44.00
C GLY A 40 -1.65 -0.73 42.85
N ILE A 41 -2.07 -1.02 41.60
CA ILE A 41 -1.22 -0.90 40.41
C ILE A 41 -2.01 -0.28 39.27
N VAL A 42 -1.43 0.70 38.59
CA VAL A 42 -1.96 1.25 37.33
C VAL A 42 -1.06 0.84 36.17
N PHE A 43 -1.63 0.12 35.20
CA PHE A 43 -0.97 -0.26 33.95
C PHE A 43 -1.37 0.72 32.86
N VAL A 44 -0.37 1.24 32.15
CA VAL A 44 -0.57 2.16 31.03
C VAL A 44 0.15 1.59 29.80
N ASP A 45 -0.59 1.39 28.73
CA ASP A 45 -0.03 1.09 27.43
C ASP A 45 0.31 2.46 26.78
N LEU A 46 1.60 2.81 26.78
CA LEU A 46 2.11 4.05 26.19
C LEU A 46 2.49 3.81 24.75
N ARG A 47 1.95 4.61 23.84
CA ARG A 47 2.14 4.50 22.40
C ARG A 47 2.87 5.70 21.82
N ASP A 48 3.80 5.45 20.94
CA ASP A 48 4.30 6.44 19.99
C ASP A 48 4.39 5.85 18.57
N ARG A 49 5.04 6.53 17.63
CA ARG A 49 5.14 6.06 16.24
C ARG A 49 5.95 4.76 16.06
N SER A 50 6.76 4.38 17.04
CA SER A 50 7.55 3.14 16.97
C SER A 50 6.77 1.93 17.45
N GLY A 51 5.78 2.12 18.32
CA GLY A 51 4.97 1.05 18.87
C GLY A 51 4.43 1.35 20.27
N ILE A 52 4.20 0.32 21.04
CA ILE A 52 3.59 0.38 22.37
C ILE A 52 4.53 -0.26 23.39
N ILE A 53 4.61 0.33 24.57
CA ILE A 53 5.28 -0.26 25.74
C ILE A 53 4.38 -0.15 26.97
N GLN A 54 4.42 -1.16 27.84
CA GLN A 54 3.71 -1.12 29.11
C GLN A 54 4.49 -0.31 30.13
N VAL A 55 3.80 0.60 30.79
CA VAL A 55 4.30 1.38 31.95
C VAL A 55 3.48 1.00 33.16
N ILE A 56 4.15 0.80 34.29
CA ILE A 56 3.55 0.41 35.57
C ILE A 56 3.79 1.51 36.60
N PHE A 57 2.71 1.87 37.29
CA PHE A 57 2.73 2.72 38.47
C PHE A 57 2.24 1.90 39.66
N GLU A 58 3.07 1.67 40.65
CA GLU A 58 2.76 0.83 41.80
C GLU A 58 2.70 1.66 43.10
N ASN A 59 1.60 1.50 43.83
CA ASN A 59 1.39 2.20 45.09
C ASN A 59 2.42 1.75 46.14
N GLY A 60 3.04 2.70 46.80
CA GLY A 60 4.11 2.44 47.77
C GLY A 60 5.52 2.39 47.16
N GLU A 61 5.65 2.24 45.82
CA GLU A 61 6.95 2.30 45.12
C GLU A 61 7.24 3.68 44.52
N ILE A 62 6.20 4.52 44.42
CA ILE A 62 6.28 5.89 43.91
C ILE A 62 5.52 6.84 44.83
N ASP A 63 5.77 8.15 44.67
CA ASP A 63 5.06 9.17 45.44
C ASP A 63 3.55 9.04 45.23
N GLN A 64 2.79 9.18 46.33
CA GLN A 64 1.34 9.04 46.35
C GLN A 64 0.64 9.98 45.34
N GLU A 65 1.16 11.21 45.20
CA GLU A 65 0.64 12.17 44.22
C GLU A 65 0.80 11.69 42.77
N VAL A 66 1.95 11.05 42.44
CA VAL A 66 2.22 10.48 41.12
C VAL A 66 1.30 9.30 40.87
N PHE A 67 1.07 8.44 41.85
CA PHE A 67 0.17 7.31 41.76
C PHE A 67 -1.30 7.75 41.51
N GLU A 68 -1.77 8.74 42.27
CA GLU A 68 -3.12 9.29 42.08
C GLU A 68 -3.28 9.97 40.71
N LYS A 69 -2.23 10.65 40.23
CA LYS A 69 -2.17 11.23 38.91
C LYS A 69 -2.26 10.13 37.82
N ALA A 70 -1.53 9.03 37.98
CA ALA A 70 -1.59 7.88 37.06
C ALA A 70 -2.99 7.27 37.01
N GLY A 71 -3.69 7.20 38.13
CA GLY A 71 -5.07 6.72 38.21
C GLY A 71 -6.09 7.57 37.43
N LYS A 72 -5.76 8.82 37.11
CA LYS A 72 -6.62 9.75 36.35
C LYS A 72 -6.34 9.74 34.84
N LEU A 73 -5.33 9.00 34.37
CA LEU A 73 -4.96 8.92 32.96
C LEU A 73 -6.10 8.32 32.12
N ARG A 74 -6.36 8.96 30.99
CA ARG A 74 -7.34 8.51 30.00
C ARG A 74 -6.70 8.33 28.62
N SER A 75 -7.40 7.63 27.75
CA SER A 75 -6.95 7.42 26.37
C SER A 75 -6.61 8.74 25.69
N GLU A 76 -5.54 8.70 24.91
CA GLU A 76 -4.97 9.81 24.12
C GLU A 76 -4.41 10.99 24.96
N PHE A 77 -4.35 10.91 26.29
CA PHE A 77 -3.53 11.85 27.04
C PHE A 77 -2.08 11.76 26.60
N VAL A 78 -1.40 12.88 26.47
CA VAL A 78 0.02 12.94 26.15
C VAL A 78 0.79 13.01 27.46
N ILE A 79 1.68 12.04 27.68
CA ILE A 79 2.44 11.96 28.93
C ILE A 79 3.93 11.82 28.67
N ALA A 80 4.72 12.26 29.64
CA ALA A 80 6.13 11.92 29.78
C ALA A 80 6.29 11.07 31.05
N VAL A 81 7.05 9.98 30.91
CA VAL A 81 7.34 9.06 32.00
C VAL A 81 8.85 8.87 32.11
N VAL A 82 9.39 9.02 33.33
CA VAL A 82 10.73 8.57 33.66
C VAL A 82 10.60 7.30 34.48
N GLY A 83 11.27 6.23 34.08
CA GLY A 83 11.16 4.94 34.76
C GLY A 83 12.31 4.00 34.45
N ARG A 84 12.41 2.93 35.25
CA ARG A 84 13.38 1.87 35.07
C ARG A 84 12.82 0.80 34.14
N VAL A 85 13.64 0.32 33.25
CA VAL A 85 13.31 -0.82 32.40
C VAL A 85 13.46 -2.11 33.21
N GLU A 86 12.43 -2.93 33.24
CA GLU A 86 12.44 -4.21 33.96
C GLU A 86 11.89 -5.34 33.05
N ALA A 87 12.26 -6.57 33.38
CA ALA A 87 11.60 -7.73 32.79
C ALA A 87 10.14 -7.72 33.21
N ARG A 88 9.25 -8.10 32.31
CA ARG A 88 7.81 -8.11 32.60
C ARG A 88 7.51 -9.05 33.76
N SER A 89 6.82 -8.54 34.77
CA SER A 89 6.46 -9.31 35.98
C SER A 89 5.35 -10.33 35.73
N GLY A 90 4.52 -10.13 34.70
CA GLY A 90 3.44 -11.03 34.28
C GLY A 90 3.81 -11.88 33.07
N ALA A 91 2.80 -12.49 32.44
CA ALA A 91 2.98 -13.26 31.21
C ALA A 91 3.49 -12.36 30.07
N VAL A 92 4.41 -12.90 29.27
CA VAL A 92 4.92 -12.24 28.06
C VAL A 92 3.77 -11.95 27.10
N ASN A 93 3.70 -10.74 26.58
CA ASN A 93 2.70 -10.37 25.59
C ASN A 93 3.28 -10.51 24.17
N ALA A 94 3.05 -11.65 23.53
CA ALA A 94 3.55 -11.91 22.18
C ALA A 94 3.02 -10.96 21.09
N ASN A 95 1.97 -10.18 21.38
CA ASN A 95 1.42 -9.21 20.43
C ASN A 95 2.15 -7.86 20.43
N LEU A 96 3.11 -7.67 21.33
CA LEU A 96 3.91 -6.44 21.41
C LEU A 96 5.39 -6.75 21.21
N ALA A 97 6.08 -5.98 20.40
CA ALA A 97 7.53 -6.07 20.23
C ALA A 97 8.28 -5.90 21.57
N THR A 98 7.70 -5.11 22.49
CA THR A 98 8.21 -4.87 23.85
C THR A 98 7.57 -5.78 24.91
N GLY A 99 6.90 -6.85 24.49
CA GLY A 99 6.05 -7.65 25.39
C GLY A 99 6.77 -8.44 26.50
N GLU A 100 8.08 -8.49 26.47
CA GLU A 100 8.94 -9.14 27.47
C GLU A 100 9.46 -8.18 28.56
N ILE A 101 9.29 -6.88 28.35
CA ILE A 101 9.74 -5.81 29.24
C ILE A 101 8.60 -4.87 29.63
N GLU A 102 8.81 -4.11 30.65
CA GLU A 102 7.92 -3.06 31.14
C GLU A 102 8.71 -1.92 31.77
N ILE A 103 8.09 -0.76 31.89
CA ILE A 103 8.69 0.40 32.52
C ILE A 103 8.08 0.60 33.89
N ARG A 104 8.88 0.45 34.93
CA ARG A 104 8.48 0.82 36.31
C ARG A 104 8.69 2.31 36.47
N ALA A 105 7.58 3.03 36.49
CA ALA A 105 7.59 4.51 36.54
C ALA A 105 8.09 5.05 37.84
N ARG A 106 8.80 6.18 37.76
CA ARG A 106 9.26 6.99 38.93
C ARG A 106 8.71 8.42 38.85
N GLU A 107 8.59 8.98 37.65
CA GLU A 107 8.05 10.31 37.40
C GLU A 107 6.99 10.25 36.31
N LEU A 108 5.93 11.02 36.46
CA LEU A 108 4.87 11.20 35.48
C LEU A 108 4.57 12.69 35.33
N ARG A 109 4.57 13.15 34.07
CA ARG A 109 4.00 14.45 33.69
C ARG A 109 2.89 14.29 32.67
N ILE A 110 1.78 14.96 32.87
CA ILE A 110 0.70 15.07 31.92
C ILE A 110 0.98 16.30 31.03
N LEU A 111 1.50 16.08 29.84
CA LEU A 111 1.86 17.15 28.91
C LEU A 111 0.64 17.76 28.24
N SER A 112 -0.39 16.95 27.98
CA SER A 112 -1.68 17.41 27.45
C SER A 112 -2.76 16.41 27.80
N GLU A 113 -3.88 16.92 28.25
CA GLU A 113 -5.11 16.16 28.39
C GLU A 113 -5.83 16.08 27.04
N ALA A 114 -6.60 15.03 26.83
CA ALA A 114 -7.41 14.84 25.64
C ALA A 114 -8.87 14.61 26.02
N GLN A 115 -9.78 15.10 25.17
CA GLN A 115 -11.15 14.65 25.21
C GLN A 115 -11.25 13.21 24.68
N THR A 116 -12.31 12.49 25.04
CA THR A 116 -12.54 11.14 24.53
C THR A 116 -12.58 11.16 23.00
N PRO A 117 -11.71 10.38 22.31
CA PRO A 117 -11.70 10.32 20.86
C PRO A 117 -13.06 9.84 20.30
N PRO A 118 -13.47 10.32 19.12
CA PRO A 118 -14.71 9.87 18.48
C PRO A 118 -14.70 8.42 18.01
N PHE A 119 -13.52 7.80 17.97
CA PHE A 119 -13.30 6.38 17.65
C PHE A 119 -12.00 5.88 18.27
N PRO A 120 -11.87 4.57 18.52
CA PRO A 120 -10.63 4.00 19.05
C PRO A 120 -9.50 4.05 18.01
N ILE A 121 -8.27 4.31 18.48
CA ILE A 121 -7.05 4.31 17.66
C ILE A 121 -6.49 2.88 17.64
N GLU A 122 -6.98 2.07 16.72
CA GLU A 122 -6.63 0.66 16.58
C GLU A 122 -6.62 0.24 15.11
N GLU A 123 -5.93 -0.86 14.80
CA GLU A 123 -5.95 -1.45 13.46
C GLU A 123 -7.37 -1.92 13.08
N ASP A 124 -7.60 -2.07 11.80
CA ASP A 124 -8.86 -2.60 11.24
C ASP A 124 -10.13 -1.93 11.79
N SER A 125 -10.05 -0.64 12.10
CA SER A 125 -11.17 0.13 12.60
C SER A 125 -12.41 0.01 11.68
N LYS A 126 -13.55 -0.37 12.26
CA LYS A 126 -14.84 -0.42 11.57
C LYS A 126 -15.57 0.93 11.54
N THR A 127 -14.91 1.99 11.99
CA THR A 127 -15.46 3.35 11.97
C THR A 127 -15.66 3.80 10.52
N ARG A 128 -16.82 4.38 10.23
CA ARG A 128 -17.16 4.89 8.90
C ARG A 128 -16.15 5.93 8.42
N GLU A 129 -15.89 5.92 7.12
CA GLU A 129 -14.85 6.74 6.50
C GLU A 129 -15.06 8.23 6.72
N GLU A 130 -16.33 8.70 6.69
CA GLU A 130 -16.66 10.12 6.87
C GLU A 130 -16.20 10.63 8.26
N VAL A 131 -16.35 9.80 9.30
CA VAL A 131 -15.91 10.14 10.65
C VAL A 131 -14.38 10.15 10.72
N ARG A 132 -13.71 9.17 10.10
CA ARG A 132 -12.25 9.09 10.05
C ARG A 132 -11.65 10.27 9.27
N LEU A 133 -12.27 10.68 8.17
CA LEU A 133 -11.82 11.84 7.39
C LEU A 133 -12.02 13.15 8.15
N LYS A 134 -13.13 13.29 8.87
CA LYS A 134 -13.38 14.48 9.72
C LYS A 134 -12.31 14.65 10.81
N TYR A 135 -11.84 13.54 11.39
CA TYR A 135 -10.80 13.53 12.43
C TYR A 135 -9.52 12.88 11.90
N ARG A 136 -9.09 13.26 10.70
CA ARG A 136 -7.97 12.62 9.98
C ARG A 136 -6.68 12.55 10.80
N TYR A 137 -6.40 13.57 11.60
CA TYR A 137 -5.24 13.60 12.48
C TYR A 137 -5.24 12.52 13.57
N LEU A 138 -6.42 12.05 14.01
CA LEU A 138 -6.55 10.89 14.89
C LEU A 138 -6.44 9.58 14.10
N ASP A 139 -7.10 9.52 12.93
CA ASP A 139 -7.04 8.34 12.06
C ASP A 139 -5.59 8.02 11.65
N LEU A 140 -4.76 9.03 11.38
CA LEU A 140 -3.33 8.87 11.08
C LEU A 140 -2.48 8.35 12.25
N ARG A 141 -3.02 8.28 13.47
CA ARG A 141 -2.35 7.61 14.60
C ARG A 141 -2.50 6.09 14.58
N ARG A 142 -3.41 5.56 13.76
CA ARG A 142 -3.62 4.11 13.65
C ARG A 142 -2.38 3.44 13.05
N PRO A 143 -1.98 2.27 13.60
CA PRO A 143 -0.73 1.61 13.19
C PRO A 143 -0.68 1.28 11.68
N ASP A 144 -1.80 0.84 11.10
CA ASP A 144 -1.91 0.52 9.67
C ASP A 144 -1.66 1.75 8.78
N LEU A 145 -2.24 2.91 9.11
CA LEU A 145 -2.01 4.15 8.36
C LEU A 145 -0.61 4.72 8.62
N GLN A 146 -0.10 4.61 9.84
CA GLN A 146 1.28 5.01 10.15
C GLN A 146 2.28 4.19 9.33
N ARG A 147 2.10 2.86 9.23
CA ARG A 147 2.95 2.00 8.38
C ARG A 147 2.96 2.47 6.94
N ASN A 148 1.79 2.83 6.38
CA ASN A 148 1.71 3.34 5.01
C ASN A 148 2.51 4.64 4.82
N MET A 149 2.41 5.57 5.79
CA MET A 149 3.17 6.84 5.72
C MET A 149 4.68 6.62 5.87
N ILE A 150 5.08 5.73 6.79
CA ILE A 150 6.49 5.36 7.00
C ILE A 150 7.03 4.65 5.76
N LEU A 151 6.26 3.70 5.18
CA LEU A 151 6.61 3.00 3.96
C LEU A 151 6.83 3.98 2.80
N ARG A 152 5.90 4.91 2.58
CA ARG A 152 6.01 5.94 1.55
C ARG A 152 7.27 6.80 1.73
N SER A 153 7.55 7.22 2.97
CA SER A 153 8.77 7.98 3.29
C SER A 153 10.03 7.18 2.98
N ARG A 154 10.07 5.90 3.36
CA ARG A 154 11.21 5.01 3.09
C ARG A 154 11.41 4.81 1.59
N VAL A 155 10.34 4.52 0.85
CA VAL A 155 10.41 4.38 -0.62
C VAL A 155 10.98 5.63 -1.26
N SER A 156 10.50 6.83 -0.88
CA SER A 156 11.01 8.09 -1.42
C SER A 156 12.51 8.29 -1.15
N THR A 157 13.00 7.90 0.03
CA THR A 157 14.42 8.00 0.38
C THR A 157 15.25 7.01 -0.44
N LEU A 158 14.79 5.77 -0.57
CA LEU A 158 15.48 4.73 -1.33
C LEU A 158 15.54 5.03 -2.83
N VAL A 159 14.47 5.59 -3.40
CA VAL A 159 14.47 6.07 -4.81
C VAL A 159 15.55 7.12 -5.02
N ARG A 160 15.64 8.11 -4.12
CA ARG A 160 16.69 9.14 -4.20
C ARG A 160 18.09 8.55 -4.10
N GLN A 161 18.27 7.62 -3.17
CA GLN A 161 19.55 6.93 -3.00
C GLN A 161 19.95 6.20 -4.28
N PHE A 162 19.07 5.33 -4.78
CA PHE A 162 19.32 4.54 -5.97
C PHE A 162 19.64 5.42 -7.19
N LEU A 163 18.79 6.41 -7.47
CA LEU A 163 18.97 7.26 -8.64
C LEU A 163 20.22 8.15 -8.53
N ALA A 164 20.56 8.62 -7.33
CA ALA A 164 21.81 9.36 -7.11
C ALA A 164 23.05 8.47 -7.36
N GLU A 165 23.04 7.21 -6.93
CA GLU A 165 24.09 6.23 -7.18
C GLU A 165 24.22 5.89 -8.68
N GLU A 166 23.10 5.94 -9.42
CA GLU A 166 23.07 5.79 -10.89
C GLU A 166 23.46 7.08 -11.65
N GLY A 167 23.87 8.12 -10.95
CA GLY A 167 24.34 9.39 -11.54
C GLY A 167 23.23 10.35 -12.00
N PHE A 168 22.00 10.14 -11.53
CA PHE A 168 20.92 11.11 -11.78
C PHE A 168 21.01 12.31 -10.85
N LEU A 169 20.62 13.46 -11.35
CA LEU A 169 20.49 14.68 -10.60
C LEU A 169 19.02 14.95 -10.26
N GLU A 170 18.70 15.10 -8.97
CA GLU A 170 17.36 15.55 -8.56
C GLU A 170 17.24 17.06 -8.80
N ILE A 171 16.37 17.46 -9.73
CA ILE A 171 16.15 18.85 -10.07
C ILE A 171 14.67 19.19 -9.91
N GLU A 172 14.38 20.12 -9.02
CA GLU A 172 13.02 20.62 -8.78
C GLU A 172 12.60 21.58 -9.88
N THR A 173 11.38 21.40 -10.41
CA THR A 173 10.82 22.21 -11.49
C THR A 173 9.65 23.07 -11.02
N PRO A 174 9.32 24.19 -11.67
CA PRO A 174 8.19 25.03 -11.33
C PRO A 174 6.84 24.30 -11.39
N THR A 175 5.95 24.63 -10.46
CA THR A 175 4.56 24.13 -10.42
C THR A 175 3.56 25.12 -11.01
N LEU A 176 3.84 26.44 -10.99
CA LEU A 176 3.01 27.43 -11.64
C LEU A 176 3.56 27.68 -13.05
N ILE A 177 2.99 26.99 -14.03
CA ILE A 177 3.48 26.95 -15.40
C ILE A 177 2.43 27.45 -16.39
N LYS A 178 2.78 27.48 -17.66
CA LYS A 178 1.84 27.67 -18.76
C LYS A 178 1.18 26.32 -19.06
N SER A 179 -0.10 26.33 -19.43
CA SER A 179 -0.82 25.14 -19.91
C SER A 179 -0.05 24.42 -21.03
N THR A 180 0.03 23.10 -20.92
CA THR A 180 0.72 22.22 -21.88
C THR A 180 -0.21 21.12 -22.35
N PRO A 181 -0.24 20.78 -23.65
CA PRO A 181 -1.12 19.74 -24.17
C PRO A 181 -0.55 18.33 -23.90
N GLU A 182 -0.75 17.80 -22.71
CA GLU A 182 -0.23 16.47 -22.31
C GLU A 182 -1.30 15.35 -22.26
N GLY A 183 -2.50 15.62 -22.77
CA GLY A 183 -3.56 14.61 -22.90
C GLY A 183 -4.63 14.61 -21.80
N ALA A 184 -4.37 15.17 -20.63
CA ALA A 184 -5.37 15.43 -19.59
C ALA A 184 -5.82 16.91 -19.61
N ARG A 185 -6.82 17.26 -18.79
CA ARG A 185 -7.17 18.66 -18.56
C ARG A 185 -6.33 19.22 -17.42
N ASP A 186 -5.93 20.49 -17.57
CA ASP A 186 -5.15 21.19 -16.57
C ASP A 186 -6.02 21.81 -15.49
N TYR A 187 -5.54 21.80 -14.25
CA TYR A 187 -6.05 22.70 -13.22
C TYR A 187 -5.50 24.12 -13.46
N LEU A 188 -6.39 25.10 -13.52
CA LEU A 188 -6.02 26.51 -13.76
C LEU A 188 -6.02 27.30 -12.47
N VAL A 189 -4.98 28.13 -12.30
CA VAL A 189 -4.84 29.04 -11.15
C VAL A 189 -4.90 30.48 -11.68
N PRO A 190 -5.93 31.27 -11.35
CA PRO A 190 -6.04 32.64 -11.84
C PRO A 190 -4.96 33.53 -11.25
N SER A 191 -4.36 34.39 -12.11
CA SER A 191 -3.38 35.40 -11.69
C SER A 191 -4.09 36.64 -11.12
N ARG A 192 -3.76 37.02 -9.89
CA ARG A 192 -4.26 38.28 -9.31
C ARG A 192 -3.51 39.49 -9.84
N VAL A 193 -2.25 39.29 -10.26
CA VAL A 193 -1.39 40.37 -10.79
C VAL A 193 -1.70 40.71 -12.25
N HIS A 194 -2.13 39.73 -13.02
CA HIS A 194 -2.48 39.86 -14.43
C HIS A 194 -3.91 39.40 -14.67
N PRO A 195 -4.93 40.29 -14.52
CA PRO A 195 -6.32 39.96 -14.73
C PRO A 195 -6.57 39.32 -16.10
N GLY A 196 -7.32 38.21 -16.14
CA GLY A 196 -7.62 37.45 -17.35
C GLY A 196 -6.53 36.45 -17.76
N SER A 197 -5.41 36.37 -17.01
CA SER A 197 -4.36 35.37 -17.20
C SER A 197 -4.40 34.28 -16.13
N PHE A 198 -3.94 33.09 -16.51
CA PHE A 198 -3.95 31.92 -15.65
C PHE A 198 -2.60 31.19 -15.70
N TYR A 199 -2.21 30.64 -14.59
CA TYR A 199 -1.23 29.55 -14.52
C TYR A 199 -1.95 28.21 -14.65
N ALA A 200 -1.25 27.19 -15.11
CA ALA A 200 -1.67 25.80 -15.03
C ALA A 200 -0.81 25.05 -14.01
N LEU A 201 -1.40 24.04 -13.35
CA LEU A 201 -0.64 23.10 -12.56
C LEU A 201 -0.15 21.96 -13.49
N PRO A 202 1.10 21.47 -13.34
CA PRO A 202 1.71 20.54 -14.29
C PRO A 202 1.06 19.16 -14.23
N GLN A 203 0.76 18.60 -15.39
CA GLN A 203 0.40 17.18 -15.52
C GLN A 203 1.61 16.26 -15.34
N SER A 204 2.77 16.75 -15.74
CA SER A 204 4.12 16.24 -15.49
C SER A 204 5.13 17.37 -15.74
N PRO A 205 6.40 17.24 -15.34
CA PRO A 205 7.44 18.24 -15.66
C PRO A 205 8.00 18.10 -17.08
N GLN A 206 7.20 17.68 -18.05
CA GLN A 206 7.61 17.24 -19.38
C GLN A 206 8.48 18.26 -20.14
N ILE A 207 8.08 19.53 -20.20
CA ILE A 207 8.85 20.56 -20.91
C ILE A 207 10.17 20.81 -20.21
N PHE A 208 10.17 20.87 -18.88
CA PHE A 208 11.37 21.18 -18.11
C PHE A 208 12.42 20.08 -18.20
N LYS A 209 12.02 18.82 -18.10
CA LYS A 209 12.97 17.71 -18.22
C LYS A 209 13.58 17.62 -19.62
N GLN A 210 12.83 17.90 -20.69
CA GLN A 210 13.35 17.99 -22.03
C GLN A 210 14.37 19.14 -22.16
N LEU A 211 14.07 20.32 -21.59
CA LEU A 211 14.99 21.45 -21.57
C LEU A 211 16.27 21.13 -20.80
N LEU A 212 16.17 20.37 -19.70
CA LEU A 212 17.33 19.91 -18.94
C LEU A 212 18.22 18.99 -19.78
N MET A 213 17.63 18.07 -20.57
CA MET A 213 18.40 17.26 -21.52
C MET A 213 19.13 18.12 -22.55
N CYS A 214 18.43 19.09 -23.15
CA CYS A 214 19.04 20.07 -24.07
C CYS A 214 20.14 20.91 -23.41
N SER A 215 20.07 21.08 -22.11
CA SER A 215 21.06 21.84 -21.32
C SER A 215 22.25 20.97 -20.84
N GLY A 216 22.28 19.69 -21.20
CA GLY A 216 23.42 18.81 -20.93
C GLY A 216 23.43 18.19 -19.54
N TYR A 217 22.26 18.03 -18.90
CA TYR A 217 22.18 17.37 -17.58
C TYR A 217 22.14 15.85 -17.65
N ASP A 218 22.11 15.24 -18.80
CA ASP A 218 22.16 13.81 -19.16
C ASP A 218 21.21 12.88 -18.41
N ARG A 219 21.14 12.96 -17.09
CA ARG A 219 20.28 12.12 -16.24
C ARG A 219 19.60 12.98 -15.19
N TYR A 220 18.31 13.17 -15.34
CA TYR A 220 17.44 13.93 -14.45
C TYR A 220 16.45 13.02 -13.76
N PHE A 221 16.11 13.31 -12.51
CA PHE A 221 14.91 12.80 -11.88
C PHE A 221 14.27 13.81 -10.93
N GLN A 222 13.01 13.59 -10.62
CA GLN A 222 12.27 14.32 -9.60
C GLN A 222 11.17 13.45 -9.01
N LEU A 223 10.93 13.53 -7.70
CA LEU A 223 9.69 13.06 -7.10
C LEU A 223 8.62 14.13 -7.33
N ALA A 224 8.11 14.19 -8.55
CA ALA A 224 7.29 15.27 -9.04
C ALA A 224 5.84 15.19 -8.55
N ARG A 225 5.31 16.34 -8.11
CA ARG A 225 3.87 16.48 -7.86
C ARG A 225 3.17 16.80 -9.17
N CYS A 226 2.20 15.96 -9.54
CA CYS A 226 1.46 16.02 -10.80
C CYS A 226 -0.03 16.20 -10.53
N TYR A 227 -0.71 16.88 -11.47
CA TYR A 227 -2.11 17.26 -11.35
C TYR A 227 -2.85 16.96 -12.65
N ARG A 228 -4.01 16.33 -12.58
CA ARG A 228 -4.87 16.04 -13.73
C ARG A 228 -6.32 16.20 -13.36
N ASP A 229 -7.03 17.06 -14.07
CA ASP A 229 -8.47 17.27 -13.91
C ASP A 229 -9.24 16.22 -14.73
N GLU A 230 -9.27 15.01 -14.20
CA GLU A 230 -9.92 13.85 -14.80
C GLU A 230 -10.87 13.16 -13.82
N ASP A 231 -11.76 12.33 -14.33
CA ASP A 231 -12.67 11.53 -13.51
C ASP A 231 -11.88 10.58 -12.60
N LEU A 232 -12.28 10.53 -11.34
CA LEU A 232 -11.69 9.65 -10.33
C LEU A 232 -11.99 8.18 -10.67
N ARG A 233 -10.98 7.34 -10.50
CA ARG A 233 -11.11 5.87 -10.55
C ARG A 233 -10.49 5.30 -9.28
N ALA A 234 -10.66 4.01 -9.04
CA ALA A 234 -10.17 3.34 -7.83
C ALA A 234 -8.67 3.58 -7.56
N ASP A 235 -7.87 3.68 -8.61
CA ASP A 235 -6.41 3.83 -8.60
C ASP A 235 -5.92 5.22 -9.08
N ARG A 236 -6.82 6.16 -9.40
CA ARG A 236 -6.48 7.48 -9.92
C ARG A 236 -6.93 8.59 -8.99
N GLN A 237 -6.00 9.50 -8.72
CA GLN A 237 -6.22 10.71 -7.93
C GLN A 237 -5.92 11.95 -8.80
N PRO A 238 -6.62 13.07 -8.58
CA PRO A 238 -6.38 14.31 -9.34
C PRO A 238 -5.02 14.92 -9.04
N GLU A 239 -4.44 14.57 -7.90
CA GLU A 239 -3.14 14.99 -7.44
C GLU A 239 -2.34 13.76 -6.98
N PHE A 240 -1.17 13.53 -7.56
CA PHE A 240 -0.35 12.35 -7.30
C PHE A 240 1.15 12.66 -7.43
N THR A 241 2.00 11.73 -7.01
CA THR A 241 3.44 11.85 -7.12
C THR A 241 3.97 10.86 -8.15
N GLN A 242 4.83 11.33 -9.06
CA GLN A 242 5.59 10.49 -9.99
C GLN A 242 7.05 10.40 -9.54
N ILE A 243 7.66 9.25 -9.77
CA ILE A 243 9.11 9.15 -9.91
C ILE A 243 9.35 9.48 -11.39
N ASP A 244 9.66 10.74 -11.66
CA ASP A 244 9.85 11.22 -13.02
C ASP A 244 11.33 11.23 -13.37
N MET A 245 11.68 10.69 -14.55
CA MET A 245 13.06 10.56 -15.00
C MET A 245 13.18 10.93 -16.46
N GLU A 246 14.34 11.47 -16.84
CA GLU A 246 14.72 11.72 -18.23
C GLU A 246 16.21 11.44 -18.43
N LEU A 247 16.55 10.79 -19.54
CA LEU A 247 17.92 10.39 -19.87
C LEU A 247 18.28 10.80 -21.29
N SER A 248 19.52 11.23 -21.48
CA SER A 248 20.12 11.50 -22.81
C SER A 248 21.01 10.35 -23.23
N PHE A 249 21.24 10.20 -24.55
CA PHE A 249 22.17 9.25 -25.15
C PHE A 249 21.90 7.77 -24.78
N VAL A 250 20.63 7.40 -24.71
CA VAL A 250 20.15 6.08 -24.33
C VAL A 250 19.09 5.60 -25.32
N ASP A 251 18.88 4.30 -25.39
CA ASP A 251 17.75 3.70 -26.11
C ASP A 251 16.73 3.07 -25.13
N VAL A 252 15.77 2.34 -25.70
CA VAL A 252 14.66 1.75 -24.93
C VAL A 252 15.14 0.79 -23.87
N ASP A 253 16.15 -0.03 -24.21
CA ASP A 253 16.64 -1.08 -23.30
C ASP A 253 17.37 -0.49 -22.10
N ASP A 254 18.12 0.61 -22.28
CA ASP A 254 18.80 1.31 -21.19
C ASP A 254 17.78 1.87 -20.17
N VAL A 255 16.67 2.46 -20.67
CA VAL A 255 15.60 2.98 -19.80
C VAL A 255 14.93 1.84 -19.02
N ILE A 256 14.67 0.72 -19.69
CA ILE A 256 14.06 -0.45 -19.04
C ILE A 256 15.00 -1.00 -17.98
N ASP A 257 16.30 -1.17 -18.26
CA ASP A 257 17.26 -1.71 -17.32
C ASP A 257 17.35 -0.90 -16.03
N VAL A 258 17.44 0.43 -16.12
CA VAL A 258 17.48 1.30 -14.93
C VAL A 258 16.22 1.12 -14.09
N ASN A 259 15.03 1.05 -14.74
CA ASN A 259 13.77 0.88 -14.03
C ASN A 259 13.65 -0.50 -13.38
N GLU A 260 14.05 -1.57 -14.07
CA GLU A 260 14.04 -2.93 -13.53
C GLU A 260 14.93 -3.04 -12.29
N ARG A 261 16.16 -2.52 -12.37
CA ARG A 261 17.10 -2.51 -11.22
C ARG A 261 16.57 -1.67 -10.05
N MET A 262 15.97 -0.51 -10.32
CA MET A 262 15.33 0.32 -9.29
C MET A 262 14.18 -0.43 -8.61
N LEU A 263 13.30 -1.08 -9.37
CA LEU A 263 12.20 -1.86 -8.81
C LEU A 263 12.71 -3.02 -7.97
N ALA A 264 13.67 -3.81 -8.48
CA ALA A 264 14.28 -4.91 -7.75
C ALA A 264 14.90 -4.45 -6.43
N PHE A 265 15.64 -3.34 -6.45
CA PHE A 265 16.22 -2.71 -5.26
C PHE A 265 15.13 -2.30 -4.25
N LEU A 266 14.08 -1.62 -4.70
CA LEU A 266 13.00 -1.19 -3.81
C LEU A 266 12.25 -2.36 -3.17
N PHE A 267 11.91 -3.39 -3.96
CA PHE A 267 11.24 -4.58 -3.43
C PHE A 267 12.11 -5.33 -2.42
N LYS A 268 13.41 -5.41 -2.68
CA LYS A 268 14.35 -6.01 -1.74
C LYS A 268 14.44 -5.24 -0.43
N GLU A 269 14.67 -3.93 -0.52
CA GLU A 269 14.90 -3.07 0.65
C GLU A 269 13.65 -2.84 1.51
N VAL A 270 12.48 -2.86 0.89
CA VAL A 270 11.21 -2.52 1.56
C VAL A 270 10.47 -3.77 2.02
N LEU A 271 10.41 -4.81 1.19
CA LEU A 271 9.60 -6.01 1.42
C LEU A 271 10.43 -7.27 1.63
N ASN A 272 11.76 -7.20 1.48
CA ASN A 272 12.66 -8.35 1.46
C ASN A 272 12.25 -9.41 0.41
N VAL A 273 11.76 -8.94 -0.75
CA VAL A 273 11.36 -9.78 -1.88
C VAL A 273 12.39 -9.64 -2.99
N GLU A 274 12.91 -10.77 -3.46
CA GLU A 274 13.78 -10.81 -4.64
C GLU A 274 12.92 -10.77 -5.90
N VAL A 275 13.14 -9.77 -6.74
CA VAL A 275 12.53 -9.67 -8.07
C VAL A 275 13.54 -10.22 -9.08
N PRO A 276 13.21 -11.32 -9.79
CA PRO A 276 14.12 -11.85 -10.82
C PRO A 276 14.24 -10.86 -11.97
N LEU A 277 15.49 -10.65 -12.43
CA LEU A 277 15.79 -9.81 -13.57
C LEU A 277 16.38 -10.66 -14.73
N PRO A 278 16.15 -10.30 -15.99
CA PRO A 278 15.24 -9.23 -16.43
C PRO A 278 13.77 -9.57 -16.16
N ILE A 279 12.91 -8.56 -15.96
CA ILE A 279 11.46 -8.74 -15.85
C ILE A 279 10.94 -9.25 -17.22
N GLN A 280 10.00 -10.20 -17.19
CA GLN A 280 9.46 -10.78 -18.41
C GLN A 280 8.87 -9.70 -19.31
N ARG A 281 9.34 -9.64 -20.56
CA ARG A 281 8.79 -8.77 -21.61
C ARG A 281 7.75 -9.52 -22.42
N MET A 282 6.73 -8.81 -22.84
CA MET A 282 5.60 -9.35 -23.57
C MET A 282 5.10 -8.30 -24.57
N THR A 283 4.81 -8.71 -25.78
CA THR A 283 4.16 -7.81 -26.74
C THR A 283 2.70 -7.60 -26.34
N TRP A 284 2.11 -6.50 -26.81
CA TRP A 284 0.68 -6.26 -26.59
C TRP A 284 -0.18 -7.41 -27.15
N GLN A 285 0.14 -7.89 -28.36
CA GLN A 285 -0.58 -9.00 -28.98
C GLN A 285 -0.49 -10.27 -28.12
N GLU A 286 0.69 -10.61 -27.64
CA GLU A 286 0.91 -11.77 -26.78
C GLU A 286 0.13 -11.65 -25.45
N ALA A 287 0.11 -10.46 -24.83
CA ALA A 287 -0.65 -10.20 -23.62
C ALA A 287 -2.15 -10.39 -23.84
N MET A 288 -2.68 -9.87 -24.97
CA MET A 288 -4.07 -10.03 -25.33
C MET A 288 -4.41 -11.48 -25.68
N ASP A 289 -3.54 -12.19 -26.37
CA ASP A 289 -3.77 -13.58 -26.77
C ASP A 289 -3.77 -14.54 -25.58
N ARG A 290 -2.83 -14.35 -24.64
CA ARG A 290 -2.68 -15.24 -23.50
C ARG A 290 -3.56 -14.89 -22.30
N PHE A 291 -3.88 -13.60 -22.11
CA PHE A 291 -4.55 -13.12 -20.89
C PHE A 291 -5.80 -12.29 -21.16
N GLY A 292 -6.03 -11.83 -22.38
CA GLY A 292 -7.15 -10.95 -22.71
C GLY A 292 -7.04 -9.54 -22.09
N SER A 293 -5.84 -9.14 -21.68
CA SER A 293 -5.57 -7.86 -21.01
C SER A 293 -4.17 -7.37 -21.36
N ASP A 294 -4.02 -6.06 -21.53
CA ASP A 294 -2.72 -5.39 -21.68
C ASP A 294 -1.97 -5.22 -20.32
N LYS A 295 -2.58 -5.68 -19.22
CA LYS A 295 -2.01 -5.68 -17.87
C LYS A 295 -2.19 -7.04 -17.21
N PRO A 296 -1.54 -8.09 -17.73
CA PRO A 296 -1.76 -9.45 -17.26
C PRO A 296 -1.19 -9.66 -15.86
N ASP A 297 -1.93 -10.38 -15.01
CA ASP A 297 -1.39 -10.93 -13.78
C ASP A 297 -0.83 -12.33 -14.04
N ILE A 298 0.49 -12.44 -14.12
CA ILE A 298 1.19 -13.68 -14.43
C ILE A 298 1.51 -14.54 -13.21
N ARG A 299 1.05 -14.15 -12.00
CA ARG A 299 1.35 -14.86 -10.75
C ARG A 299 0.59 -16.19 -10.62
N PHE A 300 -0.42 -16.41 -11.44
CA PHE A 300 -1.18 -17.66 -11.50
C PHE A 300 -1.31 -18.13 -12.94
N GLY A 301 -1.26 -19.46 -13.15
CA GLY A 301 -1.51 -20.02 -14.48
C GLY A 301 -3.01 -20.17 -14.70
N MET A 302 -3.55 -19.68 -15.73
CA MET A 302 -4.88 -19.87 -16.38
C MET A 302 -4.88 -19.05 -17.66
N GLU A 303 -3.87 -19.27 -18.48
CA GLU A 303 -3.75 -18.55 -19.75
C GLU A 303 -4.87 -18.97 -20.70
N LEU A 304 -5.25 -18.05 -21.56
CA LEU A 304 -6.15 -18.35 -22.67
C LEU A 304 -5.43 -19.25 -23.68
N THR A 305 -6.05 -20.34 -24.02
CA THR A 305 -5.58 -21.23 -25.07
C THR A 305 -6.50 -21.11 -26.28
N ASP A 306 -5.94 -20.83 -27.45
CA ASP A 306 -6.69 -20.85 -28.69
C ASP A 306 -6.90 -22.30 -29.13
N VAL A 307 -8.15 -22.72 -29.19
CA VAL A 307 -8.57 -24.06 -29.59
C VAL A 307 -9.30 -24.05 -30.96
N SER A 308 -9.22 -22.92 -31.67
CA SER A 308 -9.92 -22.73 -32.94
C SER A 308 -9.66 -23.86 -33.97
N GLU A 309 -8.38 -24.25 -34.12
CA GLU A 309 -8.00 -25.34 -35.05
C GLU A 309 -8.52 -26.71 -34.58
N VAL A 310 -8.61 -26.94 -33.27
CA VAL A 310 -9.14 -28.20 -32.72
C VAL A 310 -10.62 -28.33 -32.97
N VAL A 311 -11.38 -27.24 -32.92
CA VAL A 311 -12.85 -27.26 -32.97
C VAL A 311 -13.41 -26.81 -34.31
N LYS A 312 -12.57 -26.57 -35.33
CA LYS A 312 -13.01 -26.03 -36.65
C LYS A 312 -14.01 -26.90 -37.37
N ASP A 313 -13.91 -28.23 -37.23
CA ASP A 313 -14.74 -29.20 -37.89
C ASP A 313 -15.86 -29.78 -37.01
N CYS A 314 -16.04 -29.23 -35.79
CA CYS A 314 -17.08 -29.68 -34.87
C CYS A 314 -18.49 -29.24 -35.35
N ASP A 315 -19.52 -29.95 -34.87
CA ASP A 315 -20.91 -29.64 -35.21
C ASP A 315 -21.57 -28.63 -34.24
N PHE A 316 -20.78 -28.00 -33.35
CA PHE A 316 -21.32 -27.01 -32.44
C PHE A 316 -21.46 -25.64 -33.10
N ALA A 317 -22.69 -25.27 -33.42
CA ALA A 317 -23.02 -24.07 -34.20
C ALA A 317 -22.41 -22.76 -33.66
N VAL A 318 -22.20 -22.67 -32.33
CA VAL A 318 -21.64 -21.48 -31.69
C VAL A 318 -20.16 -21.30 -32.06
N PHE A 319 -19.39 -22.40 -32.09
CA PHE A 319 -17.97 -22.36 -32.44
C PHE A 319 -17.82 -22.15 -33.96
N LYS A 320 -18.61 -22.88 -34.77
CA LYS A 320 -18.64 -22.69 -36.20
C LYS A 320 -18.94 -21.24 -36.59
N GLY A 321 -19.98 -20.66 -36.03
CA GLY A 321 -20.34 -19.28 -36.33
C GLY A 321 -19.29 -18.25 -35.87
N ALA A 322 -18.55 -18.53 -34.80
CA ALA A 322 -17.46 -17.68 -34.40
C ALA A 322 -16.31 -17.70 -35.41
N LEU A 323 -15.92 -18.89 -35.88
CA LEU A 323 -14.81 -19.07 -36.82
C LEU A 323 -15.18 -18.56 -38.23
N GLU A 324 -16.38 -18.83 -38.72
CA GLU A 324 -16.88 -18.33 -40.00
C GLU A 324 -16.92 -16.80 -40.10
N ASN A 325 -17.10 -16.13 -38.96
CA ASN A 325 -17.04 -14.66 -38.86
C ASN A 325 -15.62 -14.09 -38.59
N GLY A 326 -14.58 -14.90 -38.76
CA GLY A 326 -13.18 -14.48 -38.53
C GLY A 326 -12.78 -14.30 -37.06
N GLY A 327 -13.59 -14.83 -36.14
CA GLY A 327 -13.27 -14.84 -34.70
C GLY A 327 -12.43 -16.05 -34.29
N SER A 328 -12.24 -16.25 -32.99
CA SER A 328 -11.51 -17.39 -32.42
C SER A 328 -12.32 -18.05 -31.31
N VAL A 329 -12.01 -19.31 -31.02
CA VAL A 329 -12.52 -20.06 -29.89
C VAL A 329 -11.38 -20.21 -28.87
N ARG A 330 -11.54 -19.59 -27.72
CA ARG A 330 -10.52 -19.58 -26.68
C ARG A 330 -11.08 -20.09 -25.36
N GLY A 331 -10.26 -20.77 -24.60
CA GLY A 331 -10.64 -21.33 -23.30
C GLY A 331 -9.54 -21.23 -22.26
N ILE A 332 -9.89 -21.45 -21.01
CA ILE A 332 -8.94 -21.60 -19.90
C ILE A 332 -9.06 -22.99 -19.28
N ASN A 333 -7.95 -23.56 -18.86
CA ASN A 333 -7.93 -24.80 -18.12
C ASN A 333 -7.88 -24.51 -16.61
N ALA A 334 -9.03 -24.61 -15.96
CA ALA A 334 -9.15 -24.47 -14.49
C ALA A 334 -8.75 -25.78 -13.79
N LYS A 335 -7.46 -26.09 -13.68
CA LYS A 335 -6.94 -27.32 -13.11
C LYS A 335 -7.50 -27.56 -11.71
N GLY A 336 -7.89 -28.81 -11.42
CA GLY A 336 -8.45 -29.23 -10.13
C GLY A 336 -9.93 -28.87 -9.92
N GLN A 337 -10.61 -28.26 -10.90
CA GLN A 337 -12.02 -27.83 -10.80
C GLN A 337 -13.03 -28.81 -11.45
N GLY A 338 -12.60 -29.99 -11.89
CA GLY A 338 -13.48 -30.97 -12.56
C GLY A 338 -14.71 -31.41 -11.73
N ALA A 339 -14.62 -31.33 -10.41
CA ALA A 339 -15.72 -31.63 -9.49
C ALA A 339 -16.59 -30.40 -9.14
N MET A 340 -16.45 -29.29 -9.86
CA MET A 340 -17.20 -28.05 -9.57
C MET A 340 -18.71 -28.29 -9.63
N PRO A 341 -19.48 -27.93 -8.58
CA PRO A 341 -20.92 -28.10 -8.56
C PRO A 341 -21.62 -27.28 -9.66
N ARG A 342 -22.68 -27.82 -10.26
CA ARG A 342 -23.46 -27.16 -11.30
C ARG A 342 -23.85 -25.71 -10.96
N LYS A 343 -24.31 -25.47 -9.74
CA LYS A 343 -24.69 -24.12 -9.27
C LYS A 343 -23.52 -23.11 -9.34
N LYS A 344 -22.27 -23.54 -9.17
CA LYS A 344 -21.11 -22.67 -9.33
C LYS A 344 -20.82 -22.40 -10.80
N ILE A 345 -20.94 -23.41 -11.66
CA ILE A 345 -20.80 -23.26 -13.11
C ILE A 345 -21.85 -22.29 -13.65
N ASP A 346 -23.10 -22.42 -13.23
CA ASP A 346 -24.20 -21.52 -13.65
C ASP A 346 -23.91 -20.06 -13.23
N LYS A 347 -23.30 -19.84 -12.07
CA LYS A 347 -22.84 -18.50 -11.66
C LYS A 347 -21.71 -17.96 -12.54
N LEU A 348 -20.80 -18.82 -13.00
CA LEU A 348 -19.75 -18.39 -13.95
C LEU A 348 -20.35 -18.04 -15.32
N VAL A 349 -21.38 -18.76 -15.78
CA VAL A 349 -22.12 -18.42 -16.99
C VAL A 349 -22.75 -17.02 -16.88
N GLU A 350 -23.44 -16.75 -15.76
CA GLU A 350 -24.05 -15.42 -15.55
C GLU A 350 -22.98 -14.32 -15.39
N PHE A 351 -21.86 -14.62 -14.74
CA PHE A 351 -20.73 -13.71 -14.67
C PHE A 351 -20.18 -13.36 -16.07
N ALA A 352 -19.96 -14.36 -16.93
CA ALA A 352 -19.50 -14.13 -18.30
C ALA A 352 -20.50 -13.30 -19.11
N LYS A 353 -21.81 -13.55 -18.95
CA LYS A 353 -22.85 -12.75 -19.60
C LYS A 353 -22.83 -11.28 -19.17
N GLY A 354 -22.49 -11.00 -17.91
CA GLY A 354 -22.31 -9.64 -17.38
C GLY A 354 -21.23 -8.85 -18.11
N TYR A 355 -20.27 -9.54 -18.73
CA TYR A 355 -19.21 -8.98 -19.58
C TYR A 355 -19.50 -9.07 -21.09
N GLY A 356 -20.75 -9.36 -21.47
CA GLY A 356 -21.19 -9.36 -22.87
C GLY A 356 -21.07 -10.70 -23.59
N ALA A 357 -20.62 -11.77 -22.92
CA ALA A 357 -20.63 -13.09 -23.52
C ALA A 357 -22.08 -13.62 -23.71
N LYS A 358 -22.36 -14.30 -24.81
CA LYS A 358 -23.66 -14.95 -25.03
C LYS A 358 -23.87 -16.19 -24.15
N GLY A 359 -22.80 -16.77 -23.63
CA GLY A 359 -22.77 -17.93 -22.78
C GLY A 359 -21.34 -18.36 -22.45
N LEU A 360 -21.22 -19.43 -21.67
CA LEU A 360 -19.95 -20.08 -21.34
C LEU A 360 -20.06 -21.57 -21.62
N ALA A 361 -19.31 -22.06 -22.59
CA ALA A 361 -19.18 -23.48 -22.85
C ALA A 361 -18.17 -24.08 -21.88
N TYR A 362 -18.40 -25.30 -21.39
CA TYR A 362 -17.49 -25.95 -20.46
C TYR A 362 -17.39 -27.46 -20.65
N ILE A 363 -16.23 -28.01 -20.32
CA ILE A 363 -15.97 -29.43 -20.14
C ILE A 363 -15.46 -29.61 -18.71
N ALA A 364 -16.06 -30.51 -17.95
CA ALA A 364 -15.58 -30.91 -16.62
C ALA A 364 -15.17 -32.38 -16.67
N ILE A 365 -13.91 -32.66 -16.38
CA ILE A 365 -13.34 -34.02 -16.35
C ILE A 365 -13.18 -34.42 -14.88
N GLY A 366 -13.92 -35.45 -14.46
CA GLY A 366 -13.83 -36.02 -13.13
C GLY A 366 -12.52 -36.78 -12.91
N GLN A 367 -12.17 -37.05 -11.66
CA GLN A 367 -10.99 -37.87 -11.32
C GLN A 367 -11.10 -39.30 -11.86
N ASP A 368 -12.31 -39.79 -12.06
CA ASP A 368 -12.65 -41.10 -12.63
C ASP A 368 -12.69 -41.12 -14.16
N GLY A 369 -12.30 -40.00 -14.82
CA GLY A 369 -12.38 -39.83 -16.26
C GLY A 369 -13.76 -39.47 -16.79
N THR A 370 -14.78 -39.33 -15.94
CA THR A 370 -16.13 -38.97 -16.35
C THR A 370 -16.15 -37.54 -16.94
N VAL A 371 -16.66 -37.41 -18.16
CA VAL A 371 -16.78 -36.12 -18.85
C VAL A 371 -18.19 -35.56 -18.70
N LYS A 372 -18.30 -34.35 -18.20
CA LYS A 372 -19.56 -33.57 -18.19
C LYS A 372 -19.35 -32.29 -19.00
N SER A 373 -20.18 -32.06 -19.99
CA SER A 373 -20.04 -30.91 -20.88
C SER A 373 -21.40 -30.41 -21.36
N SER A 374 -21.46 -29.12 -21.68
CA SER A 374 -22.63 -28.52 -22.35
C SER A 374 -22.65 -28.75 -23.85
N PHE A 375 -21.55 -29.19 -24.48
CA PHE A 375 -21.39 -29.27 -25.93
C PHE A 375 -20.64 -30.53 -26.42
N ALA A 376 -20.09 -31.37 -25.57
CA ALA A 376 -19.32 -32.57 -25.98
C ALA A 376 -20.04 -33.47 -27.00
N LYS A 377 -21.36 -33.53 -26.99
CA LYS A 377 -22.16 -34.31 -27.96
C LYS A 377 -22.05 -33.80 -29.38
N PHE A 378 -21.50 -32.62 -29.59
CA PHE A 378 -21.28 -32.01 -30.91
C PHE A 378 -19.80 -32.08 -31.33
N MET A 379 -18.95 -32.69 -30.53
CA MET A 379 -17.52 -32.85 -30.76
C MET A 379 -17.24 -34.26 -31.26
N LYS A 380 -16.27 -34.40 -32.12
CA LYS A 380 -15.74 -35.71 -32.55
C LYS A 380 -14.79 -36.24 -31.46
N GLU A 381 -14.53 -37.55 -31.50
CA GLU A 381 -13.65 -38.20 -30.52
C GLU A 381 -12.21 -37.63 -30.54
N GLU A 382 -11.76 -37.18 -31.72
CA GLU A 382 -10.46 -36.59 -31.99
C GLU A 382 -10.34 -35.14 -31.45
N GLU A 383 -11.47 -34.48 -31.20
CA GLU A 383 -11.58 -33.06 -30.77
C GLU A 383 -11.77 -32.95 -29.24
N MET A 384 -11.93 -34.07 -28.54
CA MET A 384 -12.14 -34.14 -27.10
C MET A 384 -10.85 -34.44 -26.33
#